data_25f5da89fc32d2252746f6cbac488990
#
_entry.id   25f5da89fc32d2252746f6cbac488990
#
_cell.length_a   1.000
_cell.length_b   1.000
_cell.length_c   1.000
_cell.angle_alpha   90.00
_cell.angle_beta   90.00
_cell.angle_gamma   90.00
#
_symmetry.space_group_name_H-M   'P 1'
#
loop_
_entity.id
_entity.type
_entity.pdbx_description
1 polymer ?
#
loop_
_entity_poly.entity_id
_entity_poly.type
_entity_poly.pdbx_seq_one_letter_code
_entity_poly.pdbx_strand_id
1 'polypeptide(L)'
;MHVGQISNPGRMNSNAHERKKLYDYQERALENIFSKFKEFPTKYNLCFQLPTGGGKTVIFSEIARRYIQETGKKVLILTHRIELLSQTSHMLADFGVSNKIIVSKVKQLPDEQEYDCFVAMVETLHNRLRDEKMEFANLGLVIIDEAHYNSFRKLFKWFEDQIILGVTATPLSSNIKLPLKDNYDDLLVGESIGALIKGGYLAQGITYSYDVSLHSLKVGITGDYTVSSSEKLYGNIFMQEKLLYAYEQQALGKKTLIFNNGIATSKQVFHQFREAGHDIRHLDNTNSEQERREILQWFKETPKAVLTSVSILTTGFDEPTVETIILNRATKSLTLYHQMIGRGSRKLPNKDEFTIIDLGNNARRFGLWESPIDWNDIFAHPNNYIENIISDEQMSREMKYEMSPETRALFANSPVIEFDIKAEYLRHTRAGGKGKDILEKSIQQHCTIISENATDFAYALELLRALDEDIKSRLKQYSYCISKSTENYLNWLKEEYVRKLKQLLAKSMSEMES
;
A
#
# COMPACT_ATOMS: atom_id res chain seq x y z
N MET A 1 -6.40 23.38 27.73
CA MET A 1 -5.48 22.33 27.25
C MET A 1 -5.32 21.27 28.35
N HIS A 2 -6.22 20.30 28.40
CA HIS A 2 -6.08 19.16 29.30
C HIS A 2 -5.54 17.99 28.49
N VAL A 3 -4.24 17.76 28.63
CA VAL A 3 -3.60 16.55 28.14
C VAL A 3 -3.93 15.44 29.13
N GLY A 4 -4.76 14.48 28.72
CA GLY A 4 -5.07 13.32 29.52
C GLY A 4 -3.81 12.66 30.05
N GLN A 5 -3.78 12.37 31.33
CA GLN A 5 -2.72 11.62 31.97
C GLN A 5 -2.58 10.26 31.27
N ILE A 6 -1.44 10.04 30.62
CA ILE A 6 -1.03 8.69 30.22
C ILE A 6 -0.73 7.98 31.56
N SER A 7 -1.68 7.18 32.04
CA SER A 7 -1.52 6.35 33.21
C SER A 7 -0.34 5.38 32.99
N ASN A 8 0.56 5.36 33.92
CA ASN A 8 1.73 4.49 33.92
C ASN A 8 1.29 3.08 34.38
N PRO A 9 1.27 2.04 33.53
CA PRO A 9 0.81 0.70 33.92
C PRO A 9 1.86 -0.14 34.66
N GLY A 10 2.92 0.48 35.16
CA GLY A 10 4.10 -0.20 35.68
C GLY A 10 4.10 -0.59 37.13
N ARG A 11 3.02 -1.12 37.72
CA ARG A 11 3.11 -1.88 38.99
C ARG A 11 2.47 -3.25 38.81
N MET A 12 3.26 -4.29 39.05
CA MET A 12 2.85 -5.68 39.07
C MET A 12 1.62 -5.89 39.94
N ASN A 13 0.48 -6.27 39.33
CA ASN A 13 -0.53 -7.09 39.99
C ASN A 13 -0.14 -8.55 39.76
N SER A 14 0.12 -9.27 40.83
CA SER A 14 0.49 -10.68 40.87
C SER A 14 -0.70 -11.61 40.60
N ASN A 15 -1.37 -11.41 39.45
CA ASN A 15 -2.23 -12.43 38.87
C ASN A 15 -1.44 -13.02 37.71
N ALA A 16 -1.11 -14.30 37.81
CA ALA A 16 -0.46 -15.09 36.76
C ALA A 16 -1.35 -15.04 35.50
N HIS A 17 -1.18 -14.00 34.67
CA HIS A 17 -1.71 -14.04 33.31
C HIS A 17 -1.03 -15.21 32.61
N GLU A 18 -1.82 -16.14 32.07
CA GLU A 18 -1.33 -17.17 31.15
C GLU A 18 -0.50 -16.47 30.07
N ARG A 19 0.79 -16.77 30.02
CA ARG A 19 1.73 -16.19 29.06
C ARG A 19 1.21 -16.48 27.66
N LYS A 20 1.19 -15.50 26.78
CA LYS A 20 0.90 -15.72 25.35
C LYS A 20 1.83 -16.82 24.83
N LYS A 21 1.24 -17.94 24.44
CA LYS A 21 1.97 -19.04 23.80
C LYS A 21 2.41 -18.61 22.42
N LEU A 22 3.70 -18.76 22.15
CA LEU A 22 4.24 -18.49 20.81
C LEU A 22 3.84 -19.62 19.86
N TYR A 23 3.72 -19.27 18.59
CA TYR A 23 3.58 -20.24 17.51
C TYR A 23 4.94 -20.88 17.18
N ASP A 24 4.95 -22.08 16.63
CA ASP A 24 6.17 -22.81 16.32
C ASP A 24 7.13 -22.03 15.40
N TYR A 25 6.61 -21.29 14.43
CA TYR A 25 7.45 -20.46 13.56
C TYR A 25 8.08 -19.26 14.30
N GLN A 26 7.41 -18.75 15.34
CA GLN A 26 7.94 -17.67 16.17
C GLN A 26 9.07 -18.20 17.06
N GLU A 27 8.91 -19.39 17.63
CA GLU A 27 9.99 -20.04 18.39
C GLU A 27 11.22 -20.29 17.51
N ARG A 28 11.05 -20.85 16.30
CA ARG A 28 12.17 -21.04 15.36
C ARG A 28 12.87 -19.71 15.02
N ALA A 29 12.08 -18.64 14.81
CA ALA A 29 12.66 -17.31 14.56
C ALA A 29 13.50 -16.82 15.74
N LEU A 30 13.02 -17.02 16.96
CA LEU A 30 13.75 -16.69 18.19
C LEU A 30 15.05 -17.48 18.31
N GLU A 31 15.00 -18.80 18.11
CA GLU A 31 16.18 -19.67 18.15
C GLU A 31 17.26 -19.19 17.16
N ASN A 32 16.87 -18.86 15.93
CA ASN A 32 17.79 -18.35 14.91
C ASN A 32 18.39 -16.99 15.30
N ILE A 33 17.57 -16.07 15.82
CA ILE A 33 18.03 -14.74 16.27
C ILE A 33 19.02 -14.89 17.45
N PHE A 34 18.68 -15.70 18.46
CA PHE A 34 19.56 -15.92 19.60
C PHE A 34 20.84 -16.70 19.23
N SER A 35 20.79 -17.57 18.22
CA SER A 35 22.01 -18.19 17.67
C SER A 35 22.96 -17.13 17.11
N LYS A 36 22.45 -16.14 16.38
CA LYS A 36 23.23 -14.99 15.89
C LYS A 36 23.78 -14.12 17.02
N PHE A 37 22.99 -13.85 18.05
CA PHE A 37 23.45 -13.09 19.22
C PHE A 37 24.55 -13.81 20.03
N LYS A 38 24.54 -15.14 20.05
CA LYS A 38 25.62 -15.94 20.68
C LYS A 38 26.90 -15.93 19.83
N GLU A 39 26.74 -15.96 18.50
CA GLU A 39 27.86 -15.87 17.55
C GLU A 39 28.52 -14.48 17.60
N PHE A 40 27.68 -13.42 17.69
CA PHE A 40 28.10 -12.02 17.69
C PHE A 40 27.52 -11.30 18.92
N PRO A 41 28.13 -11.41 20.11
CA PRO A 41 27.55 -10.91 21.36
C PRO A 41 27.63 -9.39 21.56
N THR A 42 28.30 -8.67 20.65
CA THR A 42 28.43 -7.20 20.64
C THR A 42 28.73 -6.72 19.22
N LYS A 43 28.47 -5.43 18.95
CA LYS A 43 28.83 -4.77 17.66
C LYS A 43 28.28 -5.50 16.45
N TYR A 44 27.02 -5.92 16.51
CA TYR A 44 26.37 -6.66 15.45
C TYR A 44 24.98 -6.12 15.16
N ASN A 45 24.72 -5.85 13.88
CA ASN A 45 23.47 -5.29 13.41
C ASN A 45 22.73 -6.32 12.56
N LEU A 46 21.70 -6.93 13.11
CA LEU A 46 20.87 -7.93 12.44
C LEU A 46 19.55 -7.30 11.96
N CYS A 47 19.19 -7.48 10.70
CA CYS A 47 17.85 -7.19 10.20
C CYS A 47 17.02 -8.48 10.21
N PHE A 48 15.85 -8.46 10.82
CA PHE A 48 14.89 -9.57 10.81
C PHE A 48 13.66 -9.20 10.01
N GLN A 49 13.37 -9.99 8.97
CA GLN A 49 12.18 -9.84 8.15
C GLN A 49 11.08 -10.78 8.62
N LEU A 50 9.87 -10.24 8.85
CA LEU A 50 8.65 -11.04 9.04
C LEU A 50 7.44 -10.27 8.49
N PRO A 51 6.55 -10.90 7.71
CA PRO A 51 5.40 -10.23 7.11
C PRO A 51 4.52 -9.45 8.10
N THR A 52 3.80 -8.45 7.57
CA THR A 52 2.74 -7.79 8.33
C THR A 52 1.69 -8.84 8.73
N GLY A 53 1.30 -8.84 10.01
CA GLY A 53 0.42 -9.90 10.53
C GLY A 53 1.15 -11.07 11.18
N GLY A 54 2.44 -11.27 10.88
CA GLY A 54 3.23 -12.39 11.44
C GLY A 54 3.62 -12.25 12.93
N GLY A 55 3.20 -11.21 13.63
CA GLY A 55 3.44 -11.07 15.07
C GLY A 55 4.81 -10.50 15.44
N LYS A 56 5.38 -9.59 14.63
CA LYS A 56 6.66 -8.91 14.92
C LYS A 56 6.77 -8.39 16.35
N THR A 57 5.73 -7.69 16.83
CA THR A 57 5.71 -7.13 18.19
C THR A 57 5.76 -8.21 19.27
N VAL A 58 5.11 -9.34 19.06
CA VAL A 58 5.16 -10.50 19.95
C VAL A 58 6.58 -11.05 20.01
N ILE A 59 7.21 -11.26 18.85
CA ILE A 59 8.57 -11.80 18.75
C ILE A 59 9.57 -10.88 19.44
N PHE A 60 9.60 -9.59 19.11
CA PHE A 60 10.60 -8.72 19.71
C PHE A 60 10.35 -8.45 21.22
N SER A 61 9.12 -8.53 21.71
CA SER A 61 8.84 -8.47 23.15
C SER A 61 9.39 -9.69 23.88
N GLU A 62 9.25 -10.87 23.30
CA GLU A 62 9.84 -12.10 23.84
C GLU A 62 11.38 -12.09 23.73
N ILE A 63 11.94 -11.53 22.65
CA ILE A 63 13.40 -11.32 22.53
C ILE A 63 13.89 -10.44 23.68
N ALA A 64 13.23 -9.31 23.93
CA ALA A 64 13.58 -8.42 25.02
C ALA A 64 13.58 -9.16 26.38
N ARG A 65 12.52 -9.92 26.65
CA ARG A 65 12.38 -10.70 27.89
C ARG A 65 13.50 -11.72 28.05
N ARG A 66 13.73 -12.58 27.03
CA ARG A 66 14.79 -13.63 27.11
C ARG A 66 16.16 -13.00 27.21
N TYR A 67 16.45 -11.96 26.43
CA TYR A 67 17.74 -11.27 26.45
C TYR A 67 18.05 -10.68 27.83
N ILE A 68 17.09 -10.00 28.46
CA ILE A 68 17.23 -9.47 29.84
C ILE A 68 17.51 -10.61 30.83
N GLN A 69 16.74 -11.71 30.72
CA GLN A 69 16.91 -12.87 31.65
C GLN A 69 18.26 -13.57 31.47
N GLU A 70 18.75 -13.70 30.24
CA GLU A 70 20.01 -14.42 29.96
C GLU A 70 21.25 -13.57 30.25
N THR A 71 21.19 -12.24 30.04
CA THR A 71 22.37 -11.38 30.09
C THR A 71 22.40 -10.42 31.27
N GLY A 72 21.28 -10.14 31.91
CA GLY A 72 21.13 -9.07 32.89
C GLY A 72 21.30 -7.66 32.32
N LYS A 73 21.39 -7.51 31.00
CA LYS A 73 21.53 -6.23 30.31
C LYS A 73 20.19 -5.65 29.92
N LYS A 74 20.13 -4.33 29.80
CA LYS A 74 18.91 -3.59 29.42
C LYS A 74 18.66 -3.62 27.91
N VAL A 75 17.39 -3.41 27.56
CA VAL A 75 16.93 -3.34 26.17
C VAL A 75 16.31 -1.97 25.88
N LEU A 76 16.62 -1.42 24.71
CA LEU A 76 15.98 -0.21 24.17
C LEU A 76 15.20 -0.57 22.92
N ILE A 77 13.90 -0.20 22.88
CA ILE A 77 13.06 -0.40 21.69
C ILE A 77 12.74 0.96 21.07
N LEU A 78 13.01 1.08 19.78
CA LEU A 78 12.82 2.29 19.00
C LEU A 78 11.67 2.15 18.02
N THR A 79 10.80 3.15 17.99
CA THR A 79 9.70 3.24 17.04
C THR A 79 9.61 4.65 16.43
N HIS A 80 8.99 4.76 15.29
CA HIS A 80 8.84 6.05 14.58
C HIS A 80 7.46 6.69 14.78
N ARG A 81 6.51 6.02 15.48
CA ARG A 81 5.15 6.51 15.72
C ARG A 81 4.74 6.44 17.18
N ILE A 82 4.03 7.47 17.62
CA ILE A 82 3.58 7.59 19.02
C ILE A 82 2.57 6.49 19.41
N GLU A 83 1.73 6.07 18.46
CA GLU A 83 0.74 5.02 18.69
C GLU A 83 1.40 3.67 19.02
N LEU A 84 2.55 3.41 18.41
CA LEU A 84 3.32 2.18 18.65
C LEU A 84 3.99 2.14 20.02
N LEU A 85 4.29 3.30 20.63
CA LEU A 85 4.89 3.35 21.97
C LEU A 85 4.02 2.64 23.01
N SER A 86 2.72 3.00 23.07
CA SER A 86 1.79 2.41 24.03
C SER A 86 1.55 0.92 23.75
N GLN A 87 1.37 0.55 22.47
CA GLN A 87 1.16 -0.85 22.09
C GLN A 87 2.36 -1.73 22.46
N THR A 88 3.57 -1.25 22.19
CA THR A 88 4.83 -1.94 22.54
C THR A 88 4.98 -2.05 24.05
N SER A 89 4.74 -0.97 24.80
CA SER A 89 4.83 -0.96 26.25
C SER A 89 3.82 -1.93 26.91
N HIS A 90 2.59 -1.98 26.44
CA HIS A 90 1.60 -2.94 26.93
C HIS A 90 2.00 -4.38 26.62
N MET A 91 2.48 -4.64 25.38
CA MET A 91 2.93 -5.98 25.00
C MET A 91 4.10 -6.44 25.87
N LEU A 92 5.07 -5.57 26.14
CA LEU A 92 6.19 -5.87 27.07
C LEU A 92 5.68 -6.21 28.47
N ALA A 93 4.71 -5.46 28.98
CA ALA A 93 4.09 -5.73 30.28
C ALA A 93 3.36 -7.09 30.29
N ASP A 94 2.65 -7.46 29.21
CA ASP A 94 2.02 -8.78 29.05
C ASP A 94 3.06 -9.92 29.09
N PHE A 95 4.29 -9.66 28.64
CA PHE A 95 5.43 -10.60 28.73
C PHE A 95 6.18 -10.51 30.06
N GLY A 96 5.75 -9.65 31.00
CA GLY A 96 6.37 -9.49 32.30
C GLY A 96 7.69 -8.70 32.27
N VAL A 97 7.90 -7.85 31.26
CA VAL A 97 9.06 -6.99 31.13
C VAL A 97 8.75 -5.62 31.74
N SER A 98 9.50 -5.26 32.79
CA SER A 98 9.47 -3.92 33.38
C SER A 98 9.94 -2.90 32.36
N ASN A 99 9.07 -1.93 31.99
CA ASN A 99 9.41 -1.03 30.90
C ASN A 99 8.94 0.41 31.14
N LYS A 100 9.64 1.37 30.49
CA LYS A 100 9.36 2.81 30.56
C LYS A 100 9.33 3.44 29.17
N ILE A 101 8.26 4.20 28.90
CA ILE A 101 8.18 5.02 27.67
C ILE A 101 8.95 6.33 27.88
N ILE A 102 9.85 6.64 26.95
CA ILE A 102 10.60 7.89 26.88
C ILE A 102 9.87 8.85 25.93
N VAL A 103 9.15 9.79 26.51
CA VAL A 103 8.47 10.88 25.77
C VAL A 103 9.20 12.21 25.99
N SER A 104 8.85 13.24 25.20
CA SER A 104 9.47 14.57 25.28
C SER A 104 9.42 15.21 26.68
N LYS A 105 8.46 14.86 27.51
CA LYS A 105 8.30 15.34 28.89
C LYS A 105 9.25 14.66 29.90
N VAL A 106 9.79 13.49 29.59
CA VAL A 106 10.74 12.77 30.46
C VAL A 106 12.10 13.44 30.34
N LYS A 107 12.51 14.26 31.31
CA LYS A 107 13.76 15.04 31.26
C LYS A 107 14.99 14.25 31.67
N GLN A 108 14.85 13.29 32.53
CA GLN A 108 15.91 12.37 32.99
C GLN A 108 15.38 10.94 32.91
N LEU A 109 16.24 9.96 32.69
CA LEU A 109 15.84 8.58 32.88
C LEU A 109 15.42 8.39 34.33
N PRO A 110 14.30 7.69 34.60
CA PRO A 110 14.00 7.26 35.96
C PRO A 110 15.13 6.37 36.45
N ASP A 111 15.22 6.19 37.78
CA ASP A 111 16.26 5.40 38.41
C ASP A 111 16.48 4.10 37.63
N GLU A 112 17.71 3.88 37.17
CA GLU A 112 18.07 2.80 36.26
C GLU A 112 17.79 1.41 36.85
N GLN A 113 17.63 1.31 38.17
CA GLN A 113 17.30 0.06 38.85
C GLN A 113 15.82 -0.35 38.71
N GLU A 114 14.93 0.56 38.30
CA GLU A 114 13.48 0.31 38.27
C GLU A 114 13.01 -0.35 36.97
N TYR A 115 13.72 -0.17 35.84
CA TYR A 115 13.27 -0.63 34.53
C TYR A 115 14.36 -1.36 33.74
N ASP A 116 13.99 -2.50 33.15
CA ASP A 116 14.86 -3.34 32.33
C ASP A 116 14.77 -3.00 30.83
N CYS A 117 13.67 -2.36 30.43
CA CYS A 117 13.42 -2.01 29.04
C CYS A 117 12.93 -0.56 28.89
N PHE A 118 13.40 0.11 27.86
CA PHE A 118 12.96 1.45 27.48
C PHE A 118 12.33 1.45 26.09
N VAL A 119 11.24 2.19 25.91
CA VAL A 119 10.57 2.36 24.61
C VAL A 119 10.59 3.84 24.24
N ALA A 120 11.17 4.18 23.10
CA ALA A 120 11.38 5.57 22.69
C ALA A 120 11.02 5.84 21.24
N MET A 121 10.60 7.08 20.94
CA MET A 121 10.58 7.57 19.57
C MET A 121 11.96 7.98 19.10
N VAL A 122 12.29 7.66 17.85
CA VAL A 122 13.59 7.97 17.24
C VAL A 122 13.96 9.45 17.36
N GLU A 123 13.03 10.37 17.08
CA GLU A 123 13.30 11.81 17.13
C GLU A 123 13.53 12.31 18.56
N THR A 124 12.73 11.83 19.50
CA THR A 124 12.86 12.19 20.92
C THR A 124 14.21 11.73 21.46
N LEU A 125 14.58 10.48 21.18
CA LEU A 125 15.84 9.92 21.64
C LEU A 125 17.04 10.60 21.00
N HIS A 126 17.03 10.79 19.67
CA HIS A 126 18.12 11.45 18.96
C HIS A 126 18.46 12.82 19.53
N ASN A 127 17.44 13.66 19.79
CA ASN A 127 17.63 14.99 20.36
C ASN A 127 18.24 14.92 21.78
N ARG A 128 17.85 13.91 22.56
CA ARG A 128 18.37 13.77 23.93
C ARG A 128 19.82 13.28 23.98
N LEU A 129 20.15 12.30 23.14
CA LEU A 129 21.53 11.80 23.03
C LEU A 129 22.45 12.92 22.52
N ARG A 130 22.01 13.67 21.50
CA ARG A 130 22.79 14.80 20.98
C ARG A 130 23.03 15.89 22.02
N ASP A 131 22.03 16.18 22.85
CA ASP A 131 22.11 17.22 23.88
C ASP A 131 22.76 16.72 25.19
N GLU A 132 23.37 15.52 25.20
CA GLU A 132 24.00 14.87 26.35
C GLU A 132 23.09 14.76 27.59
N LYS A 133 21.77 14.68 27.37
CA LYS A 133 20.76 14.65 28.42
C LYS A 133 20.35 13.24 28.83
N MET A 134 20.92 12.23 28.18
CA MET A 134 20.54 10.83 28.39
C MET A 134 21.69 9.90 28.03
N GLU A 135 22.00 9.01 28.95
CA GLU A 135 22.93 7.91 28.79
C GLU A 135 22.27 6.64 29.32
N PHE A 136 22.54 5.49 28.71
CA PHE A 136 22.02 4.21 29.16
C PHE A 136 23.13 3.36 29.74
N ALA A 137 23.11 3.20 31.06
CA ALA A 137 24.02 2.24 31.69
C ALA A 137 23.55 0.81 31.40
N ASN A 138 24.52 -0.08 31.19
CA ASN A 138 24.31 -1.52 30.98
C ASN A 138 23.33 -1.87 29.81
N LEU A 139 23.24 -1.02 28.75
CA LEU A 139 22.48 -1.33 27.56
C LEU A 139 23.19 -2.40 26.72
N GLY A 140 22.51 -3.47 26.34
CA GLY A 140 23.08 -4.55 25.53
C GLY A 140 22.41 -4.74 24.17
N LEU A 141 21.12 -4.45 24.08
CA LEU A 141 20.32 -4.68 22.86
C LEU A 141 19.48 -3.45 22.52
N VAL A 142 19.51 -3.06 21.26
CA VAL A 142 18.61 -2.04 20.68
C VAL A 142 17.73 -2.71 19.63
N ILE A 143 16.41 -2.64 19.79
CA ILE A 143 15.44 -3.17 18.84
C ILE A 143 14.81 -2.00 18.08
N ILE A 144 14.79 -2.06 16.75
CA ILE A 144 14.23 -1.03 15.88
C ILE A 144 13.02 -1.61 15.17
N ASP A 145 11.82 -1.16 15.54
CA ASP A 145 10.59 -1.54 14.86
C ASP A 145 10.40 -0.72 13.56
N GLU A 146 9.94 -1.39 12.50
CA GLU A 146 9.84 -0.86 11.13
C GLU A 146 11.20 -0.31 10.63
N ALA A 147 12.24 -1.11 10.73
CA ALA A 147 13.64 -0.77 10.47
C ALA A 147 13.93 -0.23 9.05
N HIS A 148 12.98 -0.37 8.11
CA HIS A 148 13.08 0.19 6.76
C HIS A 148 13.03 1.73 6.69
N TYR A 149 12.63 2.41 7.78
CA TYR A 149 12.66 3.88 7.85
C TYR A 149 14.07 4.42 8.07
N ASN A 150 14.51 5.32 7.20
CA ASN A 150 15.86 5.91 7.27
C ASN A 150 16.10 6.85 8.48
N SER A 151 15.05 7.27 9.16
CA SER A 151 15.17 8.13 10.34
C SER A 151 15.99 7.50 11.47
N PHE A 152 16.10 6.16 11.50
CA PHE A 152 16.90 5.45 12.51
C PHE A 152 18.41 5.53 12.28
N ARG A 153 18.89 5.76 11.03
CA ARG A 153 20.33 5.77 10.70
C ARG A 153 21.16 6.68 11.59
N LYS A 154 20.59 7.85 11.95
CA LYS A 154 21.27 8.82 12.81
C LYS A 154 21.54 8.33 14.23
N LEU A 155 20.93 7.22 14.65
CA LEU A 155 21.09 6.65 15.98
C LEU A 155 22.19 5.58 16.06
N PHE A 156 22.55 4.92 14.96
CA PHE A 156 23.53 3.84 14.95
C PHE A 156 24.87 4.23 15.60
N LYS A 157 25.36 5.44 15.35
CA LYS A 157 26.61 5.96 15.94
C LYS A 157 26.61 6.05 17.48
N TRP A 158 25.43 5.98 18.11
CA TRP A 158 25.30 6.03 19.57
C TRP A 158 25.29 4.64 20.22
N PHE A 159 25.20 3.59 19.38
CA PHE A 159 25.02 2.21 19.81
C PHE A 159 26.02 1.26 19.13
N GLU A 160 27.27 1.73 18.96
CA GLU A 160 28.32 0.96 18.25
C GLU A 160 28.79 -0.29 19.00
N ASP A 161 28.63 -0.33 20.33
CA ASP A 161 29.02 -1.46 21.16
C ASP A 161 27.88 -2.45 21.46
N GLN A 162 26.65 -2.10 21.11
CA GLN A 162 25.47 -2.90 21.35
C GLN A 162 25.17 -3.84 20.18
N ILE A 163 24.24 -4.78 20.41
CA ILE A 163 23.57 -5.48 19.33
C ILE A 163 22.40 -4.61 18.87
N ILE A 164 22.22 -4.43 17.56
CA ILE A 164 21.06 -3.76 16.97
C ILE A 164 20.23 -4.80 16.21
N LEU A 165 18.97 -4.98 16.59
CA LEU A 165 18.00 -5.80 15.88
C LEU A 165 16.99 -4.91 15.17
N GLY A 166 17.11 -4.77 13.86
CA GLY A 166 16.07 -4.15 13.05
C GLY A 166 14.99 -5.15 12.69
N VAL A 167 13.72 -4.83 12.93
CA VAL A 167 12.57 -5.68 12.59
C VAL A 167 11.72 -4.98 11.55
N THR A 168 11.40 -5.66 10.45
CA THR A 168 10.58 -5.08 9.38
C THR A 168 9.79 -6.15 8.61
N ALA A 169 8.69 -5.76 7.98
CA ALA A 169 7.99 -6.64 7.04
C ALA A 169 8.64 -6.66 5.66
N THR A 170 9.30 -5.56 5.29
CA THR A 170 9.88 -5.37 3.98
C THR A 170 11.29 -4.78 4.16
N PRO A 171 12.35 -5.56 4.03
CA PRO A 171 13.72 -5.11 4.21
C PRO A 171 14.22 -4.32 2.98
N LEU A 172 13.42 -3.34 2.57
CA LEU A 172 13.70 -2.39 1.50
C LEU A 172 13.66 -0.98 2.08
N SER A 173 14.76 -0.26 2.00
CA SER A 173 14.88 1.09 2.52
C SER A 173 13.82 2.03 1.93
N SER A 174 13.27 2.90 2.75
CA SER A 174 12.38 3.99 2.30
C SER A 174 13.09 5.02 1.40
N ASN A 175 14.42 5.00 1.34
CA ASN A 175 15.23 5.74 0.39
C ASN A 175 16.25 4.79 -0.23
N ILE A 176 16.10 4.53 -1.52
CA ILE A 176 16.94 3.57 -2.25
C ILE A 176 18.43 3.92 -2.31
N LYS A 177 18.73 5.22 -2.27
CA LYS A 177 20.13 5.69 -2.22
C LYS A 177 20.83 5.39 -0.89
N LEU A 178 20.07 4.91 0.07
CA LEU A 178 20.51 4.55 1.42
C LEU A 178 20.01 3.13 1.74
N PRO A 179 20.58 2.09 1.11
CA PRO A 179 20.11 0.71 1.30
C PRO A 179 20.30 0.24 2.75
N LEU A 180 19.46 -0.71 3.18
CA LEU A 180 19.53 -1.24 4.54
C LEU A 180 20.84 -1.99 4.83
N LYS A 181 21.39 -2.66 3.84
CA LYS A 181 22.67 -3.35 3.94
C LYS A 181 23.86 -2.48 4.38
N ASP A 182 23.74 -1.15 4.25
CA ASP A 182 24.79 -0.25 4.76
C ASP A 182 24.79 -0.12 6.28
N ASN A 183 23.71 -0.53 6.95
CA ASN A 183 23.57 -0.42 8.41
C ASN A 183 23.44 -1.77 9.11
N TYR A 184 23.06 -2.81 8.37
CA TYR A 184 22.87 -4.14 8.92
C TYR A 184 23.85 -5.12 8.29
N ASP A 185 24.54 -5.88 9.13
CA ASP A 185 25.55 -6.87 8.74
C ASP A 185 24.92 -8.09 8.06
N ASP A 186 23.69 -8.45 8.49
CA ASP A 186 23.02 -9.66 8.03
C ASP A 186 21.49 -9.46 7.94
N LEU A 187 20.82 -10.27 7.11
CA LEU A 187 19.37 -10.38 7.04
C LEU A 187 18.94 -11.79 7.40
N LEU A 188 18.11 -11.91 8.43
CA LEU A 188 17.39 -13.13 8.74
C LEU A 188 15.96 -13.04 8.19
N VAL A 189 15.61 -13.91 7.25
CA VAL A 189 14.27 -13.98 6.66
C VAL A 189 13.43 -14.98 7.43
N GLY A 190 12.28 -14.53 7.95
CA GLY A 190 11.29 -15.38 8.62
C GLY A 190 10.35 -16.10 7.64
N GLU A 191 9.24 -16.61 8.15
CA GLU A 191 8.27 -17.34 7.34
C GLU A 191 7.64 -16.45 6.26
N SER A 192 7.43 -17.01 5.06
CA SER A 192 6.76 -16.32 3.97
C SER A 192 5.25 -16.16 4.23
N ILE A 193 4.61 -15.21 3.54
CA ILE A 193 3.15 -15.02 3.63
C ILE A 193 2.42 -16.31 3.27
N GLY A 194 2.82 -16.97 2.17
CA GLY A 194 2.22 -18.24 1.75
C GLY A 194 2.36 -19.35 2.77
N ALA A 195 3.51 -19.44 3.46
CA ALA A 195 3.72 -20.42 4.54
C ALA A 195 2.85 -20.11 5.76
N LEU A 196 2.70 -18.83 6.13
CA LEU A 196 1.83 -18.39 7.23
C LEU A 196 0.35 -18.64 6.94
N ILE A 197 -0.10 -18.45 5.69
CA ILE A 197 -1.47 -18.80 5.25
C ILE A 197 -1.67 -20.31 5.34
N LYS A 198 -0.78 -21.11 4.76
CA LYS A 198 -0.84 -22.57 4.79
C LYS A 198 -0.81 -23.12 6.22
N GLY A 199 -0.07 -22.49 7.11
CA GLY A 199 -0.03 -22.82 8.54
C GLY A 199 -1.24 -22.36 9.34
N GLY A 200 -2.20 -21.64 8.73
CA GLY A 200 -3.40 -21.13 9.39
C GLY A 200 -3.16 -19.93 10.32
N TYR A 201 -2.03 -19.23 10.18
CA TYR A 201 -1.68 -18.06 10.97
C TYR A 201 -2.16 -16.75 10.35
N LEU A 202 -2.34 -16.71 9.02
CA LEU A 202 -2.90 -15.60 8.27
C LEU A 202 -4.11 -16.05 7.46
N ALA A 203 -5.04 -15.13 7.20
CA ALA A 203 -6.14 -15.35 6.28
C ALA A 203 -5.66 -15.25 4.82
N GLN A 204 -6.28 -16.02 3.92
CA GLN A 204 -6.01 -15.99 2.48
C GLN A 204 -6.54 -14.71 1.86
N GLY A 205 -5.72 -13.99 1.09
CA GLY A 205 -6.16 -12.84 0.31
C GLY A 205 -6.78 -13.27 -1.02
N ILE A 206 -7.99 -12.78 -1.33
CA ILE A 206 -8.64 -12.95 -2.63
C ILE A 206 -8.61 -11.60 -3.34
N THR A 207 -7.81 -11.49 -4.41
CA THR A 207 -7.55 -10.23 -5.10
C THR A 207 -8.44 -10.06 -6.33
N TYR A 208 -9.18 -8.96 -6.38
CA TYR A 208 -9.92 -8.47 -7.53
C TYR A 208 -9.23 -7.20 -8.06
N SER A 209 -8.59 -7.30 -9.22
CA SER A 209 -7.88 -6.19 -9.86
C SER A 209 -8.76 -5.55 -10.93
N TYR A 210 -8.84 -4.23 -10.89
CA TYR A 210 -9.55 -3.42 -11.88
C TYR A 210 -8.52 -2.57 -12.63
N ASP A 211 -8.48 -2.70 -13.93
CA ASP A 211 -7.56 -1.92 -14.76
C ASP A 211 -7.84 -0.43 -14.65
N VAL A 212 -6.80 0.33 -14.32
CA VAL A 212 -6.83 1.79 -14.19
C VAL A 212 -5.72 2.41 -15.01
N SER A 213 -6.04 3.40 -15.83
CA SER A 213 -5.02 4.13 -16.58
C SER A 213 -4.23 5.08 -15.66
N LEU A 214 -2.96 4.77 -15.43
CA LEU A 214 -2.09 5.52 -14.53
C LEU A 214 -1.29 6.65 -15.21
N HIS A 215 -1.50 6.91 -16.51
CA HIS A 215 -0.69 7.86 -17.30
C HIS A 215 -0.76 9.31 -16.80
N SER A 216 -1.82 9.70 -16.10
CA SER A 216 -1.96 11.05 -15.52
C SER A 216 -1.22 11.22 -14.19
N LEU A 217 -0.74 10.12 -13.60
CA LEU A 217 -0.02 10.17 -12.34
C LEU A 217 1.41 10.70 -12.53
N LYS A 218 1.85 11.54 -11.59
CA LYS A 218 3.19 12.11 -11.57
C LYS A 218 3.95 11.58 -10.36
N VAL A 219 5.19 11.15 -10.59
CA VAL A 219 6.07 10.70 -9.51
C VAL A 219 6.66 11.92 -8.81
N GLY A 220 6.60 11.94 -7.49
CA GLY A 220 7.16 12.98 -6.64
C GLY A 220 8.61 12.71 -6.22
N ILE A 221 9.19 13.62 -5.44
CA ILE A 221 10.57 13.54 -4.94
C ILE A 221 10.81 12.28 -4.09
N THR A 222 9.77 11.80 -3.42
CA THR A 222 9.83 10.59 -2.58
C THR A 222 9.86 9.28 -3.37
N GLY A 223 9.74 9.33 -4.70
CA GLY A 223 9.68 8.15 -5.56
C GLY A 223 8.30 7.52 -5.71
N ASP A 224 7.29 7.96 -4.96
CA ASP A 224 5.89 7.55 -5.13
C ASP A 224 5.06 8.64 -5.84
N TYR A 225 3.80 8.36 -6.18
CA TYR A 225 2.93 9.30 -6.87
C TYR A 225 2.54 10.49 -6.00
N THR A 226 2.49 11.68 -6.63
CA THR A 226 2.09 12.91 -5.93
C THR A 226 0.61 12.86 -5.54
N VAL A 227 0.30 13.45 -4.38
CA VAL A 227 -1.09 13.57 -3.89
C VAL A 227 -1.96 14.28 -4.93
N SER A 228 -1.49 15.41 -5.48
CA SER A 228 -2.24 16.21 -6.46
C SER A 228 -2.61 15.45 -7.73
N SER A 229 -1.69 14.63 -8.30
CA SER A 229 -2.02 13.83 -9.48
C SER A 229 -2.96 12.66 -9.14
N SER A 230 -2.80 12.08 -7.96
CA SER A 230 -3.67 11.01 -7.47
C SER A 230 -5.09 11.51 -7.20
N GLU A 231 -5.26 12.67 -6.55
CA GLU A 231 -6.57 13.27 -6.32
C GLU A 231 -7.29 13.61 -7.62
N LYS A 232 -6.54 14.04 -8.64
CA LYS A 232 -7.10 14.27 -9.99
C LYS A 232 -7.63 12.99 -10.62
N LEU A 233 -6.90 11.87 -10.49
CA LEU A 233 -7.31 10.59 -11.06
C LEU A 233 -8.46 9.97 -10.26
N TYR A 234 -8.27 9.75 -8.97
CA TYR A 234 -9.21 9.01 -8.13
C TYR A 234 -10.42 9.85 -7.67
N GLY A 235 -10.33 11.19 -7.76
CA GLY A 235 -11.44 12.10 -7.48
C GLY A 235 -12.37 12.35 -8.67
N ASN A 236 -12.08 11.86 -9.89
CA ASN A 236 -12.99 12.00 -11.00
C ASN A 236 -14.20 11.05 -10.85
N ILE A 237 -15.32 11.43 -11.45
CA ILE A 237 -16.60 10.71 -11.31
C ILE A 237 -16.49 9.25 -11.72
N PHE A 238 -15.81 8.96 -12.83
CA PHE A 238 -15.63 7.60 -13.33
C PHE A 238 -14.91 6.69 -12.31
N MET A 239 -13.84 7.17 -11.66
CA MET A 239 -13.12 6.38 -10.64
C MET A 239 -13.94 6.23 -9.37
N GLN A 240 -14.73 7.23 -9.00
CA GLN A 240 -15.64 7.16 -7.87
C GLN A 240 -16.75 6.10 -8.10
N GLU A 241 -17.37 6.10 -9.26
CA GLU A 241 -18.36 5.09 -9.67
C GLU A 241 -17.74 3.69 -9.74
N LYS A 242 -16.55 3.56 -10.33
CA LYS A 242 -15.80 2.29 -10.39
C LYS A 242 -15.51 1.74 -8.99
N LEU A 243 -15.13 2.59 -8.04
CA LEU A 243 -14.88 2.20 -6.66
C LEU A 243 -16.15 1.69 -5.98
N LEU A 244 -17.27 2.44 -6.09
CA LEU A 244 -18.54 2.05 -5.49
C LEU A 244 -19.04 0.73 -6.09
N TYR A 245 -19.01 0.61 -7.41
CA TYR A 245 -19.35 -0.62 -8.12
C TYR A 245 -18.51 -1.81 -7.65
N ALA A 246 -17.19 -1.66 -7.59
CA ALA A 246 -16.29 -2.73 -7.14
C ALA A 246 -16.59 -3.16 -5.68
N TYR A 247 -16.89 -2.20 -4.80
CA TYR A 247 -17.30 -2.49 -3.43
C TYR A 247 -18.62 -3.26 -3.39
N GLU A 248 -19.63 -2.83 -4.10
CA GLU A 248 -20.95 -3.47 -4.12
C GLU A 248 -20.89 -4.89 -4.69
N GLN A 249 -20.05 -5.14 -5.70
CA GLN A 249 -19.88 -6.46 -6.29
C GLN A 249 -19.08 -7.43 -5.39
N GLN A 250 -18.05 -6.97 -4.67
CA GLN A 250 -17.09 -7.87 -4.04
C GLN A 250 -17.10 -7.80 -2.49
N ALA A 251 -17.62 -6.71 -1.93
CA ALA A 251 -17.44 -6.39 -0.52
C ALA A 251 -18.70 -5.92 0.20
N LEU A 252 -19.85 -5.93 -0.46
CA LEU A 252 -21.11 -5.46 0.14
C LEU A 252 -21.40 -6.21 1.45
N GLY A 253 -21.59 -5.44 2.53
CA GLY A 253 -21.87 -5.97 3.84
C GLY A 253 -20.68 -6.56 4.60
N LYS A 254 -19.44 -6.36 4.11
CA LYS A 254 -18.19 -6.73 4.80
C LYS A 254 -17.57 -5.51 5.47
N LYS A 255 -16.92 -5.73 6.63
CA LYS A 255 -16.13 -4.67 7.28
C LYS A 255 -14.95 -4.29 6.39
N THR A 256 -14.96 -3.05 5.90
CA THR A 256 -14.09 -2.60 4.80
C THR A 256 -13.21 -1.44 5.19
N LEU A 257 -11.93 -1.50 4.81
CA LEU A 257 -10.96 -0.43 4.94
C LEU A 257 -10.52 0.05 3.55
N ILE A 258 -10.72 1.34 3.26
CA ILE A 258 -10.38 1.96 1.97
C ILE A 258 -9.16 2.87 2.15
N PHE A 259 -8.10 2.61 1.40
CA PHE A 259 -6.88 3.42 1.38
C PHE A 259 -6.86 4.36 0.17
N ASN A 260 -6.71 5.66 0.43
CA ASN A 260 -6.57 6.70 -0.59
C ASN A 260 -5.19 7.37 -0.51
N ASN A 261 -4.79 8.08 -1.56
CA ASN A 261 -3.54 8.88 -1.55
C ASN A 261 -3.75 10.33 -1.13
N GLY A 262 -4.98 10.85 -1.14
CA GLY A 262 -5.27 12.25 -0.80
C GLY A 262 -6.52 12.40 0.07
N ILE A 263 -6.53 13.47 0.89
CA ILE A 263 -7.64 13.77 1.80
C ILE A 263 -8.91 14.14 1.02
N ALA A 264 -8.76 14.92 -0.06
CA ALA A 264 -9.90 15.31 -0.90
C ALA A 264 -10.61 14.08 -1.48
N THR A 265 -9.86 13.13 -2.07
CA THR A 265 -10.41 11.87 -2.57
C THR A 265 -11.10 11.07 -1.47
N SER A 266 -10.49 10.94 -0.31
CA SER A 266 -11.06 10.18 0.80
C SER A 266 -12.37 10.79 1.32
N LYS A 267 -12.49 12.12 1.33
CA LYS A 267 -13.74 12.81 1.65
C LYS A 267 -14.81 12.64 0.59
N GLN A 268 -14.44 12.65 -0.69
CA GLN A 268 -15.38 12.35 -1.80
C GLN A 268 -15.92 10.92 -1.69
N VAL A 269 -15.06 9.94 -1.43
CA VAL A 269 -15.46 8.55 -1.17
C VAL A 269 -16.45 8.47 0.01
N PHE A 270 -16.17 9.19 1.11
CA PHE A 270 -17.08 9.26 2.25
C PHE A 270 -18.47 9.77 1.85
N HIS A 271 -18.56 10.87 1.08
CA HIS A 271 -19.84 11.43 0.65
C HIS A 271 -20.58 10.48 -0.27
N GLN A 272 -19.93 9.95 -1.29
CA GLN A 272 -20.53 9.03 -2.25
C GLN A 272 -21.10 7.77 -1.60
N PHE A 273 -20.32 7.10 -0.73
CA PHE A 273 -20.79 5.89 -0.04
C PHE A 273 -21.94 6.18 0.93
N ARG A 274 -21.91 7.35 1.59
CA ARG A 274 -22.98 7.78 2.47
C ARG A 274 -24.28 8.06 1.70
N GLU A 275 -24.19 8.70 0.54
CA GLU A 275 -25.33 8.93 -0.38
C GLU A 275 -25.89 7.61 -0.90
N ALA A 276 -25.04 6.62 -1.15
CA ALA A 276 -25.44 5.25 -1.50
C ALA A 276 -26.01 4.44 -0.31
N GLY A 277 -26.10 5.02 0.89
CA GLY A 277 -26.71 4.39 2.07
C GLY A 277 -25.78 3.49 2.89
N HIS A 278 -24.46 3.54 2.65
CA HIS A 278 -23.50 2.75 3.43
C HIS A 278 -23.08 3.46 4.73
N ASP A 279 -22.87 2.67 5.81
CA ASP A 279 -22.34 3.18 7.08
C ASP A 279 -20.82 3.36 6.98
N ILE A 280 -20.42 4.58 6.68
CA ILE A 280 -19.04 4.96 6.42
C ILE A 280 -18.59 6.12 7.31
N ARG A 281 -17.31 6.08 7.73
CA ARG A 281 -16.61 7.24 8.31
C ARG A 281 -15.29 7.49 7.60
N HIS A 282 -14.79 8.71 7.76
CA HIS A 282 -13.52 9.18 7.21
C HIS A 282 -12.52 9.47 8.32
N LEU A 283 -11.26 9.07 8.11
CA LEU A 283 -10.17 9.32 9.05
C LEU A 283 -8.91 9.78 8.34
N ASP A 284 -8.41 10.96 8.74
CA ASP A 284 -7.13 11.51 8.29
C ASP A 284 -6.33 12.15 9.44
N ASN A 285 -5.20 12.79 9.11
CA ASN A 285 -4.33 13.44 10.09
C ASN A 285 -4.86 14.77 10.63
N THR A 286 -5.96 15.29 10.09
CA THR A 286 -6.60 16.52 10.57
C THR A 286 -7.59 16.26 11.70
N ASN A 287 -8.02 15.02 11.89
CA ASN A 287 -8.88 14.64 13.02
C ASN A 287 -8.16 14.83 14.36
N SER A 288 -8.86 15.41 15.33
CA SER A 288 -8.38 15.48 16.72
C SER A 288 -8.17 14.06 17.32
N GLU A 289 -7.40 13.97 18.40
CA GLU A 289 -7.20 12.70 19.09
C GLU A 289 -8.51 12.09 19.60
N GLN A 290 -9.47 12.92 20.00
CA GLN A 290 -10.77 12.47 20.46
C GLN A 290 -11.59 11.89 19.30
N GLU A 291 -11.75 12.63 18.20
CA GLU A 291 -12.45 12.16 17.00
C GLU A 291 -11.84 10.86 16.47
N ARG A 292 -10.50 10.77 16.45
CA ARG A 292 -9.79 9.56 16.04
C ARG A 292 -10.19 8.37 16.90
N ARG A 293 -10.20 8.52 18.23
CA ARG A 293 -10.62 7.46 19.15
C ARG A 293 -12.06 7.05 18.90
N GLU A 294 -12.97 8.00 18.74
CA GLU A 294 -14.39 7.75 18.49
C GLU A 294 -14.63 7.03 17.16
N ILE A 295 -13.92 7.44 16.08
CA ILE A 295 -14.00 6.78 14.77
C ILE A 295 -13.48 5.35 14.84
N LEU A 296 -12.33 5.13 15.47
CA LEU A 296 -11.72 3.80 15.57
C LEU A 296 -12.56 2.87 16.47
N GLN A 297 -13.14 3.39 17.56
CA GLN A 297 -14.03 2.62 18.42
C GLN A 297 -15.31 2.24 17.68
N TRP A 298 -15.93 3.19 16.97
CA TRP A 298 -17.08 2.91 16.13
C TRP A 298 -16.75 1.83 15.07
N PHE A 299 -15.62 1.96 14.38
CA PHE A 299 -15.21 0.98 13.37
C PHE A 299 -15.03 -0.42 13.97
N LYS A 300 -14.47 -0.50 15.17
CA LYS A 300 -14.32 -1.76 15.88
C LYS A 300 -15.66 -2.41 16.23
N GLU A 301 -16.61 -1.62 16.74
CA GLU A 301 -17.89 -2.10 17.29
C GLU A 301 -18.95 -2.34 16.21
N THR A 302 -18.86 -1.65 15.07
CA THR A 302 -19.89 -1.71 14.02
C THR A 302 -19.57 -2.84 13.03
N PRO A 303 -20.41 -3.88 12.96
CA PRO A 303 -20.33 -4.86 11.86
C PRO A 303 -20.57 -4.16 10.51
N LYS A 304 -19.91 -4.62 9.46
CA LYS A 304 -20.08 -4.09 8.08
C LYS A 304 -19.69 -2.61 7.88
N ALA A 305 -19.03 -2.01 8.87
CA ALA A 305 -18.56 -0.62 8.78
C ALA A 305 -17.57 -0.44 7.64
N VAL A 306 -17.65 0.70 6.95
CA VAL A 306 -16.66 1.14 5.99
C VAL A 306 -15.84 2.28 6.57
N LEU A 307 -14.52 2.17 6.55
CA LEU A 307 -13.62 3.25 6.98
C LEU A 307 -12.74 3.66 5.81
N THR A 308 -12.89 4.91 5.36
CA THR A 308 -12.02 5.49 4.34
C THR A 308 -10.93 6.33 4.99
N SER A 309 -9.68 6.16 4.54
CA SER A 309 -8.52 6.76 5.21
C SER A 309 -7.40 7.13 4.25
N VAL A 310 -6.52 8.04 4.74
CA VAL A 310 -5.27 8.42 4.07
C VAL A 310 -4.10 8.10 4.98
N SER A 311 -3.28 7.12 4.61
CA SER A 311 -1.97 6.75 5.20
C SER A 311 -1.92 6.48 6.71
N ILE A 312 -2.89 6.94 7.50
CA ILE A 312 -2.83 6.91 8.97
C ILE A 312 -3.01 5.48 9.53
N LEU A 313 -3.72 4.62 8.81
CA LEU A 313 -4.02 3.25 9.22
C LEU A 313 -3.05 2.20 8.64
N THR A 314 -2.04 2.64 7.89
CA THR A 314 -1.03 1.73 7.30
C THR A 314 -0.10 1.13 8.35
N THR A 315 0.12 1.83 9.45
CA THR A 315 0.94 1.36 10.58
C THR A 315 0.25 1.61 11.92
N GLY A 316 0.46 0.74 12.89
CA GLY A 316 -0.06 0.90 14.27
C GLY A 316 -1.56 0.63 14.46
N PHE A 317 -2.33 0.38 13.40
CA PHE A 317 -3.74 0.02 13.49
C PHE A 317 -3.90 -1.51 13.45
N ASP A 318 -4.52 -2.08 14.46
CA ASP A 318 -4.78 -3.52 14.55
C ASP A 318 -6.27 -3.78 14.81
N GLU A 319 -6.99 -4.13 13.75
CA GLU A 319 -8.40 -4.52 13.80
C GLU A 319 -8.58 -5.84 13.03
N PRO A 320 -8.59 -6.97 13.73
CA PRO A 320 -8.60 -8.28 13.11
C PRO A 320 -9.89 -8.61 12.34
N THR A 321 -10.98 -7.90 12.62
CA THR A 321 -12.28 -8.14 11.98
C THR A 321 -12.43 -7.50 10.60
N VAL A 322 -11.40 -6.83 10.07
CA VAL A 322 -11.41 -6.27 8.70
C VAL A 322 -11.47 -7.42 7.69
N GLU A 323 -12.53 -7.45 6.87
CA GLU A 323 -12.80 -8.48 5.88
C GLU A 323 -12.45 -8.04 4.45
N THR A 324 -12.32 -6.73 4.22
CA THR A 324 -12.01 -6.19 2.88
C THR A 324 -11.02 -5.04 2.99
N ILE A 325 -10.03 -5.08 2.10
CA ILE A 325 -9.08 -3.98 1.85
C ILE A 325 -9.31 -3.47 0.44
N ILE A 326 -9.54 -2.16 0.31
CA ILE A 326 -9.64 -1.50 -1.00
C ILE A 326 -8.44 -0.57 -1.17
N LEU A 327 -7.66 -0.80 -2.22
CA LEU A 327 -6.56 0.04 -2.64
C LEU A 327 -7.07 1.06 -3.67
N ASN A 328 -7.72 2.13 -3.22
CA ASN A 328 -8.14 3.25 -4.07
C ASN A 328 -6.97 4.22 -4.30
N ARG A 329 -5.82 3.64 -4.60
CA ARG A 329 -4.57 4.33 -4.92
C ARG A 329 -3.59 3.43 -5.64
N ALA A 330 -2.84 4.00 -6.56
CA ALA A 330 -1.61 3.40 -7.04
C ALA A 330 -0.44 3.78 -6.11
N THR A 331 0.55 2.90 -6.00
CA THR A 331 1.82 3.19 -5.32
C THR A 331 3.00 2.55 -6.04
N LYS A 332 4.18 3.14 -5.88
CA LYS A 332 5.47 2.56 -6.27
C LYS A 332 6.22 1.94 -5.09
N SER A 333 5.62 1.97 -3.91
CA SER A 333 6.20 1.45 -2.67
C SER A 333 5.68 0.03 -2.37
N LEU A 334 6.54 -0.97 -2.54
CA LEU A 334 6.27 -2.36 -2.13
C LEU A 334 5.91 -2.44 -0.64
N THR A 335 6.63 -1.69 0.19
CA THR A 335 6.38 -1.61 1.63
C THR A 335 4.96 -1.16 1.93
N LEU A 336 4.53 -0.07 1.29
CA LEU A 336 3.19 0.46 1.50
C LEU A 336 2.10 -0.52 1.01
N TYR A 337 2.33 -1.18 -0.14
CA TYR A 337 1.45 -2.21 -0.67
C TYR A 337 1.23 -3.33 0.36
N HIS A 338 2.32 -3.91 0.88
CA HIS A 338 2.23 -4.97 1.89
C HIS A 338 1.63 -4.50 3.22
N GLN A 339 1.93 -3.28 3.66
CA GLN A 339 1.36 -2.72 4.88
C GLN A 339 -0.16 -2.53 4.78
N MET A 340 -0.66 -2.02 3.66
CA MET A 340 -2.10 -1.83 3.44
C MET A 340 -2.85 -3.16 3.45
N ILE A 341 -2.41 -4.14 2.66
CA ILE A 341 -3.07 -5.44 2.56
C ILE A 341 -2.97 -6.21 3.87
N GLY A 342 -1.84 -6.13 4.55
CA GLY A 342 -1.62 -6.79 5.83
C GLY A 342 -2.62 -6.38 6.94
N ARG A 343 -3.39 -5.30 6.77
CA ARG A 343 -4.46 -4.93 7.71
C ARG A 343 -5.66 -5.87 7.64
N GLY A 344 -5.89 -6.52 6.51
CA GLY A 344 -6.95 -7.52 6.34
C GLY A 344 -6.53 -8.96 6.68
N SER A 345 -5.24 -9.22 6.81
CA SER A 345 -4.69 -10.59 6.84
C SER A 345 -4.86 -11.34 8.16
N ARG A 346 -5.37 -10.71 9.22
CA ARG A 346 -5.55 -11.37 10.53
C ARG A 346 -6.52 -12.54 10.41
N LYS A 347 -6.08 -13.71 10.87
CA LYS A 347 -6.91 -14.93 10.97
C LYS A 347 -7.81 -14.85 12.20
N LEU A 348 -9.07 -15.20 12.03
CA LEU A 348 -10.04 -15.42 13.12
C LEU A 348 -10.73 -16.78 12.92
N PRO A 349 -11.36 -17.35 13.93
CA PRO A 349 -12.06 -18.64 13.81
C PRO A 349 -13.11 -18.70 12.70
N ASN A 350 -13.71 -17.55 12.36
CA ASN A 350 -14.75 -17.39 11.33
C ASN A 350 -14.27 -16.56 10.12
N LYS A 351 -12.96 -16.36 9.97
CA LYS A 351 -12.36 -15.56 8.89
C LYS A 351 -11.12 -16.27 8.34
N ASP A 352 -11.35 -17.13 7.35
CA ASP A 352 -10.28 -17.85 6.63
C ASP A 352 -9.72 -17.04 5.47
N GLU A 353 -10.53 -16.15 4.91
CA GLU A 353 -10.23 -15.35 3.73
C GLU A 353 -10.57 -13.87 3.97
N PHE A 354 -9.97 -12.99 3.18
CA PHE A 354 -10.35 -11.60 3.09
C PHE A 354 -10.24 -11.11 1.65
N THR A 355 -11.03 -10.10 1.31
CA THR A 355 -11.11 -9.55 -0.03
C THR A 355 -10.10 -8.40 -0.20
N ILE A 356 -9.40 -8.37 -1.34
CA ILE A 356 -8.54 -7.26 -1.77
C ILE A 356 -9.12 -6.72 -3.06
N ILE A 357 -9.48 -5.43 -3.10
CA ILE A 357 -9.92 -4.74 -4.30
C ILE A 357 -8.81 -3.77 -4.70
N ASP A 358 -8.16 -4.02 -5.83
CA ASP A 358 -7.05 -3.20 -6.31
C ASP A 358 -7.50 -2.31 -7.49
N LEU A 359 -7.62 -1.01 -7.21
CA LEU A 359 -7.92 0.05 -8.18
C LEU A 359 -6.66 0.86 -8.56
N GLY A 360 -5.46 0.33 -8.26
CA GLY A 360 -4.18 1.00 -8.49
C GLY A 360 -3.20 0.21 -9.35
N ASN A 361 -3.61 -0.91 -9.94
CA ASN A 361 -2.74 -1.86 -10.64
C ASN A 361 -1.53 -2.32 -9.78
N ASN A 362 -1.68 -2.29 -8.45
CA ASN A 362 -0.59 -2.60 -7.53
C ASN A 362 -0.22 -4.09 -7.59
N ALA A 363 -1.23 -4.98 -7.64
CA ALA A 363 -1.01 -6.42 -7.79
C ALA A 363 -0.33 -6.76 -9.12
N ARG A 364 -0.61 -6.00 -10.19
CA ARG A 364 0.08 -6.14 -11.47
C ARG A 364 1.54 -5.70 -11.39
N ARG A 365 1.82 -4.63 -10.62
CA ARG A 365 3.17 -4.09 -10.42
C ARG A 365 4.05 -5.00 -9.57
N PHE A 366 3.51 -5.48 -8.45
CA PHE A 366 4.28 -6.15 -7.39
C PHE A 366 4.04 -7.65 -7.31
N GLY A 367 3.07 -8.19 -8.07
CA GLY A 367 2.53 -9.53 -7.88
C GLY A 367 1.41 -9.57 -6.84
N LEU A 368 0.76 -10.72 -6.70
CA LEU A 368 -0.23 -10.95 -5.63
C LEU A 368 0.46 -10.82 -4.27
N TRP A 369 -0.31 -10.45 -3.25
CA TRP A 369 0.23 -10.21 -1.91
C TRP A 369 0.98 -11.40 -1.31
N GLU A 370 0.53 -12.61 -1.59
CA GLU A 370 1.15 -13.88 -1.14
C GLU A 370 2.26 -14.40 -2.05
N SER A 371 2.54 -13.72 -3.17
CA SER A 371 3.60 -14.13 -4.09
C SER A 371 4.95 -14.19 -3.38
N PRO A 372 5.76 -15.21 -3.64
CA PRO A 372 7.08 -15.32 -3.02
C PRO A 372 7.98 -14.17 -3.46
N ILE A 373 8.70 -13.59 -2.50
CA ILE A 373 9.66 -12.51 -2.72
C ILE A 373 11.01 -12.97 -2.19
N ASP A 374 12.06 -12.82 -2.99
CA ASP A 374 13.44 -13.05 -2.54
C ASP A 374 13.94 -11.81 -1.78
N TRP A 375 13.71 -11.82 -0.47
CA TRP A 375 14.15 -10.72 0.39
C TRP A 375 15.67 -10.63 0.51
N ASN A 376 16.40 -11.74 0.35
CA ASN A 376 17.87 -11.73 0.40
C ASN A 376 18.44 -11.01 -0.84
N ASP A 377 17.91 -11.26 -2.03
CA ASP A 377 18.30 -10.54 -3.23
C ASP A 377 17.95 -9.05 -3.14
N ILE A 378 16.73 -8.70 -2.69
CA ILE A 378 16.31 -7.31 -2.50
C ILE A 378 17.20 -6.58 -1.50
N PHE A 379 17.57 -7.23 -0.40
CA PHE A 379 18.45 -6.66 0.61
C PHE A 379 19.86 -6.43 0.06
N ALA A 380 20.41 -7.43 -0.64
CA ALA A 380 21.75 -7.36 -1.23
C ALA A 380 21.81 -6.42 -2.46
N HIS A 381 20.77 -6.43 -3.30
CA HIS A 381 20.73 -5.75 -4.60
C HIS A 381 19.45 -4.92 -4.80
N PRO A 382 19.13 -3.94 -3.95
CA PRO A 382 17.86 -3.20 -4.02
C PRO A 382 17.64 -2.45 -5.34
N ASN A 383 18.69 -2.05 -6.03
CA ASN A 383 18.58 -1.40 -7.34
C ASN A 383 18.03 -2.35 -8.41
N ASN A 384 18.50 -3.61 -8.43
CA ASN A 384 18.02 -4.61 -9.40
C ASN A 384 16.51 -4.83 -9.25
N TYR A 385 16.03 -4.90 -8.01
CA TYR A 385 14.60 -5.04 -7.76
C TYR A 385 13.79 -3.89 -8.38
N ILE A 386 14.26 -2.64 -8.22
CA ILE A 386 13.54 -1.45 -8.71
C ILE A 386 13.58 -1.34 -10.23
N GLU A 387 14.70 -1.69 -10.85
CA GLU A 387 14.81 -1.71 -12.30
C GLU A 387 13.90 -2.77 -12.94
N ASN A 388 13.62 -3.86 -12.22
CA ASN A 388 12.76 -4.95 -12.68
C ASN A 388 11.26 -4.79 -12.34
N ILE A 389 10.88 -3.79 -11.54
CA ILE A 389 9.46 -3.49 -11.29
C ILE A 389 8.78 -3.08 -12.59
N ILE A 390 7.61 -3.65 -12.88
CA ILE A 390 6.81 -3.29 -14.05
C ILE A 390 6.51 -1.80 -14.04
N SER A 391 6.96 -1.08 -15.07
CA SER A 391 6.77 0.36 -15.20
C SER A 391 5.33 0.70 -15.58
N ASP A 392 4.91 1.96 -15.32
CA ASP A 392 3.59 2.46 -15.74
C ASP A 392 3.41 2.38 -17.26
N GLU A 393 4.51 2.56 -17.99
CA GLU A 393 4.51 2.47 -19.44
C GLU A 393 4.30 1.02 -19.92
N GLN A 394 4.98 0.04 -19.29
CA GLN A 394 4.76 -1.37 -19.58
C GLN A 394 3.33 -1.80 -19.28
N MET A 395 2.80 -1.43 -18.10
CA MET A 395 1.40 -1.70 -17.75
C MET A 395 0.43 -1.07 -18.76
N SER A 396 0.68 0.17 -19.15
CA SER A 396 -0.14 0.88 -20.12
C SER A 396 -0.11 0.27 -21.53
N ARG A 397 1.01 -0.37 -21.90
CA ARG A 397 1.14 -1.09 -23.20
C ARG A 397 0.29 -2.36 -23.23
N GLU A 398 0.04 -2.95 -22.08
CA GLU A 398 -0.70 -4.21 -21.96
C GLU A 398 -2.18 -4.01 -21.61
N MET A 399 -2.54 -2.80 -21.15
CA MET A 399 -3.89 -2.48 -20.69
C MET A 399 -4.88 -2.41 -21.86
N LYS A 400 -5.99 -3.12 -21.74
CA LYS A 400 -7.14 -2.95 -22.63
C LYS A 400 -8.03 -1.82 -22.11
N TYR A 401 -8.51 -0.98 -23.01
CA TYR A 401 -9.50 0.03 -22.66
C TYR A 401 -10.86 -0.64 -22.47
N GLU A 402 -11.53 -0.32 -21.37
CA GLU A 402 -12.90 -0.70 -21.10
C GLU A 402 -13.78 0.55 -21.14
N MET A 403 -14.79 0.52 -22.00
CA MET A 403 -15.78 1.59 -22.10
C MET A 403 -16.71 1.56 -20.89
N SER A 404 -17.07 2.75 -20.34
CA SER A 404 -18.01 2.80 -19.22
C SER A 404 -19.39 2.25 -19.63
N PRO A 405 -20.15 1.65 -18.70
CA PRO A 405 -21.50 1.16 -18.98
C PRO A 405 -22.42 2.23 -19.57
N GLU A 406 -22.31 3.48 -19.08
CA GLU A 406 -23.10 4.63 -19.57
C GLU A 406 -22.73 4.95 -21.03
N THR A 407 -21.42 5.04 -21.33
CA THR A 407 -20.97 5.27 -22.71
C THR A 407 -21.35 4.08 -23.59
N ARG A 408 -21.24 2.84 -23.09
CA ARG A 408 -21.61 1.64 -23.83
C ARG A 408 -23.08 1.62 -24.20
N ALA A 409 -23.95 2.12 -23.31
CA ALA A 409 -25.43 2.20 -23.56
C ALA A 409 -25.78 3.12 -24.71
N LEU A 410 -24.98 4.16 -25.01
CA LEU A 410 -25.19 5.05 -26.15
C LEU A 410 -24.99 4.33 -27.50
N PHE A 411 -24.37 3.18 -27.52
CA PHE A 411 -24.04 2.37 -28.69
C PHE A 411 -24.74 1.00 -28.66
N ALA A 412 -26.01 0.99 -28.22
CA ALA A 412 -26.77 -0.25 -28.02
C ALA A 412 -27.00 -1.04 -29.32
N ASN A 413 -27.05 -0.36 -30.47
CA ASN A 413 -27.26 -0.99 -31.78
C ASN A 413 -25.98 -1.66 -32.33
N SER A 414 -24.81 -1.41 -31.75
CA SER A 414 -23.55 -1.97 -32.22
C SER A 414 -23.08 -3.09 -31.27
N PRO A 415 -23.14 -4.37 -31.66
CA PRO A 415 -22.78 -5.50 -30.78
C PRO A 415 -21.28 -5.55 -30.47
N VAL A 416 -20.42 -5.07 -31.38
CA VAL A 416 -18.97 -5.09 -31.27
C VAL A 416 -18.40 -3.68 -31.36
N ILE A 417 -17.95 -3.14 -30.25
CA ILE A 417 -17.29 -1.82 -30.19
C ILE A 417 -15.77 -1.97 -30.05
N GLU A 418 -15.31 -3.06 -29.45
CA GLU A 418 -13.91 -3.29 -29.22
C GLU A 418 -13.09 -3.35 -30.52
N PHE A 419 -11.90 -2.70 -30.50
CA PHE A 419 -10.95 -2.73 -31.59
C PHE A 419 -9.53 -2.87 -31.02
N ASP A 420 -8.97 -4.08 -31.09
CA ASP A 420 -7.62 -4.34 -30.60
C ASP A 420 -6.59 -3.85 -31.62
N ILE A 421 -6.14 -2.60 -31.43
CA ILE A 421 -5.13 -1.94 -32.29
C ILE A 421 -3.84 -2.79 -32.40
N LYS A 422 -3.38 -3.40 -31.30
CA LYS A 422 -2.14 -4.17 -31.29
C LYS A 422 -2.26 -5.45 -32.08
N ALA A 423 -3.35 -6.19 -31.88
CA ALA A 423 -3.62 -7.41 -32.64
C ALA A 423 -3.79 -7.14 -34.14
N GLU A 424 -4.57 -6.11 -34.50
CA GLU A 424 -4.78 -5.69 -35.87
C GLU A 424 -3.48 -5.21 -36.54
N TYR A 425 -2.66 -4.42 -35.81
CA TYR A 425 -1.35 -3.96 -36.29
C TYR A 425 -0.43 -5.13 -36.61
N LEU A 426 -0.30 -6.09 -35.69
CA LEU A 426 0.53 -7.27 -35.90
C LEU A 426 0.04 -8.14 -37.07
N ARG A 427 -1.28 -8.34 -37.19
CA ARG A 427 -1.88 -9.11 -38.29
C ARG A 427 -1.61 -8.44 -39.63
N HIS A 428 -1.86 -7.13 -39.72
CA HIS A 428 -1.74 -6.36 -40.94
C HIS A 428 -0.29 -6.23 -41.43
N THR A 429 0.64 -5.94 -40.52
CA THR A 429 2.08 -5.81 -40.86
C THR A 429 2.71 -7.14 -41.25
N ARG A 430 2.31 -8.26 -40.60
CA ARG A 430 2.74 -9.61 -41.01
C ARG A 430 2.25 -9.98 -42.43
N ALA A 431 1.12 -9.43 -42.85
CA ALA A 431 0.60 -9.58 -44.21
C ALA A 431 1.22 -8.59 -45.23
N GLY A 432 2.22 -7.79 -44.84
CA GLY A 432 2.91 -6.83 -45.71
C GLY A 432 2.21 -5.47 -45.84
N GLY A 433 1.15 -5.20 -45.04
CA GLY A 433 0.45 -3.93 -45.02
C GLY A 433 1.20 -2.83 -44.27
N LYS A 434 0.80 -1.58 -44.47
CA LYS A 434 1.41 -0.42 -43.80
C LYS A 434 0.74 -0.20 -42.42
N GLY A 435 1.54 0.02 -41.39
CA GLY A 435 1.01 0.22 -40.02
C GLY A 435 -0.04 1.34 -39.89
N LYS A 436 0.05 2.41 -40.70
CA LYS A 436 -0.89 3.52 -40.69
C LYS A 436 -2.31 3.13 -41.15
N ASP A 437 -2.45 2.06 -41.95
CA ASP A 437 -3.74 1.60 -42.47
C ASP A 437 -4.66 1.10 -41.35
N ILE A 438 -4.07 0.75 -40.19
CA ILE A 438 -4.82 0.34 -38.98
C ILE A 438 -5.63 1.50 -38.40
N LEU A 439 -5.08 2.72 -38.45
CA LEU A 439 -5.85 3.90 -38.03
C LEU A 439 -7.05 4.17 -38.95
N GLU A 440 -6.88 3.97 -40.26
CA GLU A 440 -8.00 4.10 -41.19
C GLU A 440 -9.10 3.07 -40.90
N LYS A 441 -8.73 1.80 -40.60
CA LYS A 441 -9.68 0.76 -40.17
C LYS A 441 -10.38 1.13 -38.87
N SER A 442 -9.65 1.67 -37.91
CA SER A 442 -10.22 2.12 -36.63
C SER A 442 -11.18 3.30 -36.80
N ILE A 443 -10.85 4.26 -37.66
CA ILE A 443 -11.72 5.39 -38.02
C ILE A 443 -13.00 4.89 -38.71
N GLN A 444 -12.86 3.95 -39.63
CA GLN A 444 -14.00 3.36 -40.34
C GLN A 444 -14.93 2.64 -39.39
N GLN A 445 -14.39 1.86 -38.41
CA GLN A 445 -15.22 1.19 -37.42
C GLN A 445 -15.97 2.20 -36.53
N HIS A 446 -15.32 3.27 -36.06
CA HIS A 446 -15.98 4.31 -35.30
C HIS A 446 -17.08 5.01 -36.13
N CYS A 447 -16.84 5.24 -37.44
CA CYS A 447 -17.86 5.78 -38.33
C CYS A 447 -19.09 4.86 -38.37
N THR A 448 -18.87 3.55 -38.56
CA THR A 448 -19.95 2.55 -38.57
C THR A 448 -20.74 2.55 -37.26
N ILE A 449 -20.05 2.45 -36.12
CA ILE A 449 -20.66 2.44 -34.79
C ILE A 449 -21.51 3.69 -34.55
N ILE A 450 -20.99 4.88 -34.90
CA ILE A 450 -21.74 6.14 -34.73
C ILE A 450 -22.94 6.16 -35.65
N SER A 451 -22.77 5.80 -36.92
CA SER A 451 -23.89 5.82 -37.91
C SER A 451 -25.03 4.85 -37.56
N GLU A 452 -24.70 3.69 -36.96
CA GLU A 452 -25.69 2.71 -36.49
C GLU A 452 -26.54 3.21 -35.30
N ASN A 453 -26.05 4.20 -34.56
CA ASN A 453 -26.70 4.68 -33.33
C ASN A 453 -27.17 6.15 -33.42
N ALA A 454 -26.75 6.90 -34.44
CA ALA A 454 -27.13 8.29 -34.62
C ALA A 454 -28.44 8.43 -35.41
N THR A 455 -29.29 9.34 -34.97
CA THR A 455 -30.54 9.71 -35.68
C THR A 455 -30.30 10.81 -36.70
N ASP A 456 -29.32 11.65 -36.48
CA ASP A 456 -28.94 12.79 -37.31
C ASP A 456 -27.48 13.17 -37.11
N PHE A 457 -26.99 14.09 -37.93
CA PHE A 457 -25.59 14.51 -37.86
C PHE A 457 -25.22 15.24 -36.56
N ALA A 458 -26.15 15.97 -35.94
CA ALA A 458 -25.87 16.65 -34.67
C ALA A 458 -25.65 15.63 -33.55
N TYR A 459 -26.50 14.63 -33.46
CA TYR A 459 -26.35 13.53 -32.50
C TYR A 459 -25.14 12.65 -32.79
N ALA A 460 -24.80 12.44 -34.07
CA ALA A 460 -23.53 11.78 -34.44
C ALA A 460 -22.28 12.49 -33.87
N LEU A 461 -22.30 13.82 -33.80
CA LEU A 461 -21.21 14.60 -33.19
C LEU A 461 -21.19 14.49 -31.65
N GLU A 462 -22.32 14.27 -31.00
CA GLU A 462 -22.39 13.98 -29.57
C GLU A 462 -21.84 12.60 -29.28
N LEU A 463 -22.21 11.58 -30.03
CA LEU A 463 -21.65 10.23 -29.93
C LEU A 463 -20.14 10.20 -30.19
N LEU A 464 -19.65 10.99 -31.15
CA LEU A 464 -18.21 11.15 -31.37
C LEU A 464 -17.51 11.70 -30.15
N ARG A 465 -18.09 12.66 -29.41
CA ARG A 465 -17.51 13.18 -28.17
C ARG A 465 -17.49 12.12 -27.07
N ALA A 466 -18.53 11.27 -26.99
CA ALA A 466 -18.58 10.17 -26.04
C ALA A 466 -17.47 9.13 -26.27
N LEU A 467 -16.96 8.99 -27.50
CA LEU A 467 -15.84 8.11 -27.85
C LEU A 467 -14.45 8.74 -27.63
N ASP A 468 -14.34 9.94 -27.06
CA ASP A 468 -13.03 10.64 -26.92
C ASP A 468 -11.98 9.81 -26.18
N GLU A 469 -12.36 9.12 -25.11
CA GLU A 469 -11.45 8.28 -24.34
C GLU A 469 -11.07 6.98 -25.10
N ASP A 470 -11.98 6.38 -25.82
CA ASP A 470 -11.67 5.22 -26.68
C ASP A 470 -10.70 5.61 -27.80
N ILE A 471 -10.95 6.75 -28.46
CA ILE A 471 -10.03 7.29 -29.49
C ILE A 471 -8.64 7.51 -28.89
N LYS A 472 -8.52 8.16 -27.73
CA LYS A 472 -7.23 8.37 -27.04
C LYS A 472 -6.53 7.06 -26.74
N SER A 473 -7.27 6.07 -26.24
CA SER A 473 -6.72 4.74 -25.93
C SER A 473 -6.17 4.06 -27.19
N ARG A 474 -6.95 4.02 -28.28
CA ARG A 474 -6.54 3.43 -29.56
C ARG A 474 -5.30 4.11 -30.14
N LEU A 475 -5.24 5.44 -30.12
CA LEU A 475 -4.10 6.21 -30.60
C LEU A 475 -2.85 5.95 -29.75
N LYS A 476 -3.00 5.81 -28.45
CA LYS A 476 -1.90 5.47 -27.55
C LYS A 476 -1.37 4.07 -27.82
N GLN A 477 -2.25 3.08 -28.00
CA GLN A 477 -1.85 1.72 -28.38
C GLN A 477 -1.15 1.70 -29.74
N TYR A 478 -1.65 2.45 -30.72
CA TYR A 478 -0.97 2.61 -32.02
C TYR A 478 0.43 3.22 -31.88
N SER A 479 0.57 4.28 -31.08
CA SER A 479 1.85 4.95 -30.85
C SER A 479 2.91 4.01 -30.28
N TYR A 480 2.52 3.08 -29.43
CA TYR A 480 3.41 2.03 -28.93
C TYR A 480 3.84 1.05 -30.02
N CYS A 481 2.95 0.68 -30.92
CA CYS A 481 3.28 -0.20 -32.05
C CYS A 481 4.35 0.40 -32.98
N ILE A 482 4.38 1.73 -33.11
CA ILE A 482 5.34 2.44 -33.97
C ILE A 482 6.47 3.12 -33.21
N SER A 483 6.57 2.92 -31.89
CA SER A 483 7.59 3.52 -31.00
C SER A 483 7.67 5.06 -31.07
N LYS A 484 6.52 5.74 -31.21
CA LYS A 484 6.37 7.20 -31.27
C LYS A 484 5.27 7.65 -30.33
N SER A 485 5.59 7.90 -29.06
CA SER A 485 4.61 8.19 -27.99
C SER A 485 4.77 9.58 -27.37
N THR A 486 5.34 10.57 -28.09
CA THR A 486 5.43 11.94 -27.58
C THR A 486 4.04 12.58 -27.51
N GLU A 487 3.79 13.39 -26.49
CA GLU A 487 2.49 14.07 -26.27
C GLU A 487 2.06 14.91 -27.48
N ASN A 488 2.99 15.65 -28.08
CA ASN A 488 2.73 16.46 -29.27
C ASN A 488 2.30 15.59 -30.47
N TYR A 489 2.90 14.42 -30.64
CA TYR A 489 2.53 13.51 -31.72
C TYR A 489 1.15 12.90 -31.47
N LEU A 490 0.84 12.51 -30.24
CA LEU A 490 -0.48 11.98 -29.88
C LEU A 490 -1.60 13.02 -30.07
N ASN A 491 -1.36 14.27 -29.69
CA ASN A 491 -2.33 15.36 -29.90
C ASN A 491 -2.56 15.61 -31.38
N TRP A 492 -1.51 15.71 -32.18
CA TRP A 492 -1.62 15.84 -33.63
C TRP A 492 -2.39 14.66 -34.26
N LEU A 493 -2.05 13.44 -33.83
CA LEU A 493 -2.69 12.22 -34.33
C LEU A 493 -4.18 12.18 -33.99
N LYS A 494 -4.57 12.66 -32.82
CA LYS A 494 -5.96 12.78 -32.38
C LYS A 494 -6.72 13.80 -33.23
N GLU A 495 -6.16 14.97 -33.46
CA GLU A 495 -6.77 15.98 -34.32
C GLU A 495 -7.03 15.43 -35.71
N GLU A 496 -6.06 14.75 -36.29
CA GLU A 496 -6.18 14.15 -37.62
C GLU A 496 -7.23 13.02 -37.66
N TYR A 497 -7.25 12.17 -36.63
CA TYR A 497 -8.25 11.10 -36.46
C TYR A 497 -9.68 11.66 -36.43
N VAL A 498 -9.92 12.62 -35.55
CA VAL A 498 -11.23 13.25 -35.38
C VAL A 498 -11.65 14.02 -36.64
N ARG A 499 -10.72 14.69 -37.33
CA ARG A 499 -10.99 15.38 -38.60
C ARG A 499 -11.49 14.40 -39.66
N LYS A 500 -10.78 13.28 -39.86
CA LYS A 500 -11.16 12.24 -40.83
C LYS A 500 -12.48 11.58 -40.47
N LEU A 501 -12.70 11.28 -39.21
CA LEU A 501 -13.94 10.66 -38.74
C LEU A 501 -15.15 11.59 -38.98
N LYS A 502 -15.03 12.90 -38.73
CA LYS A 502 -16.07 13.87 -39.04
C LYS A 502 -16.40 13.93 -40.54
N GLN A 503 -15.36 13.85 -41.41
CA GLN A 503 -15.56 13.83 -42.85
C GLN A 503 -16.32 12.58 -43.32
N LEU A 504 -15.98 11.41 -42.75
CA LEU A 504 -16.70 10.17 -43.08
C LEU A 504 -18.12 10.18 -42.56
N LEU A 505 -18.38 10.68 -41.35
CA LEU A 505 -19.73 10.81 -40.81
C LEU A 505 -20.61 11.74 -41.64
N ALA A 506 -20.09 12.89 -42.06
CA ALA A 506 -20.83 13.79 -42.94
C ALA A 506 -21.26 13.13 -44.26
N LYS A 507 -20.37 12.31 -44.85
CA LYS A 507 -20.66 11.55 -46.05
C LYS A 507 -21.68 10.44 -45.78
N SER A 508 -21.50 9.64 -44.75
CA SER A 508 -22.38 8.52 -44.40
C SER A 508 -23.78 8.99 -44.07
N MET A 509 -23.96 10.09 -43.34
CA MET A 509 -25.28 10.62 -42.98
C MET A 509 -25.99 11.25 -44.18
N SER A 510 -25.27 11.91 -45.11
CA SER A 510 -25.88 12.44 -46.33
C SER A 510 -26.36 11.34 -47.27
N GLU A 511 -25.73 10.15 -47.25
CA GLU A 511 -26.16 8.98 -48.03
C GLU A 511 -27.37 8.27 -47.38
N MET A 512 -27.65 8.48 -46.09
CA MET A 512 -28.81 7.93 -45.38
C MET A 512 -30.08 8.82 -45.55
N GLU A 513 -29.90 10.12 -45.84
CA GLU A 513 -31.00 11.07 -46.07
C GLU A 513 -31.46 11.11 -47.54
N SER A 514 -30.70 10.53 -48.47
CA SER A 514 -31.00 10.43 -49.89
C SER A 514 -31.66 9.08 -50.24
#